data_65cf188bf24477e3ec2362f71b940bb1
#
_entry.id   65cf188bf24477e3ec2362f71b940bb1
#
_cell.length_a   1.000
_cell.length_b   1.000
_cell.length_c   1.000
_cell.angle_alpha   90.00
_cell.angle_beta   90.00
_cell.angle_gamma   90.00
#
_symmetry.space_group_name_H-M   'P 1'
#
loop_
_entity.id
_entity.type
_entity.pdbx_description
1 polymer ?
#
loop_
_entity_poly.entity_id
_entity_poly.type
_entity_poly.pdbx_seq_one_letter_code
_entity_poly.pdbx_strand_id
1 'polypeptide(L)'
;GRQFAEEYALPRISEDVIRYELFEKPQFNSVEADIIERIFNYALSQVAVTGETVICEGSYLKTKQRKNLATIAKANGYKTLTVWLQTDLETSMKRAATRDRRNPDNKLAFEINTATFNKIKAELQRPSEKEPFVVISGKHAFKSQCLTVLRKITSIYSTDVLNKQLHVPKQRPSNSAVAARTQRQRFVQ
;
A
#
# COMPACT_ATOMS: atom_id res chain seq x y z
N GLY A 1 -8.08 6.21 -5.58
CA GLY A 1 -8.25 5.62 -4.23
C GLY A 1 -9.66 5.80 -3.72
N ARG A 2 -10.20 7.04 -3.70
CA ARG A 2 -11.53 7.32 -3.10
C ARG A 2 -12.62 6.38 -3.64
N GLN A 3 -12.84 6.31 -4.94
CA GLN A 3 -13.85 5.45 -5.55
C GLN A 3 -13.62 3.96 -5.20
N PHE A 4 -12.36 3.52 -5.11
CA PHE A 4 -12.04 2.14 -4.73
C PHE A 4 -12.37 1.88 -3.25
N ALA A 5 -12.07 2.83 -2.37
CA ALA A 5 -12.42 2.74 -0.96
C ALA A 5 -13.94 2.70 -0.74
N GLU A 6 -14.69 3.53 -1.46
CA GLU A 6 -16.16 3.57 -1.42
C GLU A 6 -16.79 2.27 -1.97
N GLU A 7 -16.30 1.76 -3.12
CA GLU A 7 -16.83 0.53 -3.75
C GLU A 7 -16.69 -0.71 -2.86
N TYR A 8 -15.60 -0.79 -2.09
CA TYR A 8 -15.30 -1.94 -1.24
C TYR A 8 -15.46 -1.65 0.26
N ALA A 9 -16.04 -0.51 0.62
CA ALA A 9 -16.24 -0.07 2.01
C ALA A 9 -14.94 -0.15 2.86
N LEU A 10 -13.79 0.30 2.28
CA LEU A 10 -12.49 0.22 2.93
C LEU A 10 -12.12 1.53 3.62
N PRO A 11 -11.45 1.49 4.78
CA PRO A 11 -10.81 2.65 5.37
C PRO A 11 -9.85 3.32 4.38
N ARG A 12 -9.88 4.65 4.32
CA ARG A 12 -9.00 5.45 3.47
C ARG A 12 -8.34 6.56 4.28
N ILE A 13 -7.01 6.62 4.21
CA ILE A 13 -6.20 7.68 4.80
C ILE A 13 -5.57 8.46 3.64
N SER A 14 -5.79 9.77 3.59
CA SER A 14 -5.34 10.63 2.50
C SER A 14 -4.60 11.84 3.05
N GLU A 15 -3.35 12.05 2.57
CA GLU A 15 -2.56 13.23 2.92
C GLU A 15 -3.27 14.54 2.55
N ASP A 16 -3.94 14.57 1.39
CA ASP A 16 -4.67 15.76 0.95
C ASP A 16 -5.88 16.06 1.84
N VAL A 17 -6.63 15.03 2.24
CA VAL A 17 -7.76 15.22 3.18
C VAL A 17 -7.24 15.79 4.49
N ILE A 18 -6.21 15.16 5.09
CA ILE A 18 -5.60 15.63 6.35
C ILE A 18 -5.14 17.08 6.20
N ARG A 19 -4.49 17.43 5.08
CA ARG A 19 -4.00 18.78 4.83
C ARG A 19 -5.11 19.83 4.84
N TYR A 20 -6.17 19.58 4.10
CA TYR A 20 -7.26 20.56 3.98
C TYR A 20 -8.19 20.60 5.21
N GLU A 21 -8.19 19.56 6.04
CA GLU A 21 -8.87 19.59 7.35
C GLU A 21 -8.07 20.39 8.38
N LEU A 22 -6.74 20.39 8.28
CA LEU A 22 -5.88 21.11 9.24
C LEU A 22 -5.59 22.55 8.85
N PHE A 23 -5.50 22.82 7.56
CA PHE A 23 -5.07 24.12 7.05
C PHE A 23 -6.12 24.73 6.10
N GLU A 24 -6.69 25.85 6.48
CA GLU A 24 -7.66 26.58 5.62
C GLU A 24 -7.01 27.00 4.29
N LYS A 25 -5.74 27.39 4.32
CA LYS A 25 -4.94 27.80 3.16
C LYS A 25 -3.59 27.07 3.16
N PRO A 26 -3.53 25.82 2.68
CA PRO A 26 -2.28 25.05 2.65
C PRO A 26 -1.17 25.74 1.87
N GLN A 27 0.03 25.78 2.44
CA GLN A 27 1.23 26.36 1.84
C GLN A 27 2.13 25.34 1.16
N PHE A 28 1.87 24.04 1.37
CA PHE A 28 2.65 22.92 0.80
C PHE A 28 4.16 22.99 1.11
N ASN A 29 4.51 23.53 2.27
CA ASN A 29 5.88 23.60 2.75
C ASN A 29 6.29 22.36 3.58
N SER A 30 7.56 22.30 4.00
CA SER A 30 8.10 21.15 4.73
C SER A 30 7.49 20.98 6.12
N VAL A 31 7.16 22.08 6.80
CA VAL A 31 6.55 22.04 8.14
C VAL A 31 5.17 21.39 8.10
N GLU A 32 4.34 21.81 7.12
CA GLU A 32 3.05 21.14 6.88
C GLU A 32 3.24 19.67 6.54
N ALA A 33 4.22 19.34 5.69
CA ALA A 33 4.49 17.95 5.29
C ALA A 33 4.85 17.08 6.50
N ASP A 34 5.67 17.57 7.42
CA ASP A 34 6.04 16.85 8.65
C ASP A 34 4.85 16.64 9.58
N ILE A 35 3.98 17.66 9.74
CA ILE A 35 2.74 17.53 10.54
C ILE A 35 1.83 16.47 9.94
N ILE A 36 1.60 16.52 8.62
CA ILE A 36 0.73 15.59 7.92
C ILE A 36 1.28 14.17 7.99
N GLU A 37 2.60 13.98 7.80
CA GLU A 37 3.22 12.66 7.92
C GLU A 37 2.99 12.05 9.31
N ARG A 38 3.14 12.85 10.38
CA ARG A 38 2.89 12.39 11.77
C ARG A 38 1.44 11.97 11.98
N ILE A 39 0.48 12.78 11.51
CA ILE A 39 -0.95 12.48 11.66
C ILE A 39 -1.33 11.28 10.78
N PHE A 40 -0.81 11.20 9.57
CA PHE A 40 -1.01 10.06 8.68
C PHE A 40 -0.53 8.75 9.32
N ASN A 41 0.70 8.75 9.87
CA ASN A 41 1.28 7.59 10.53
C ASN A 41 0.49 7.18 11.79
N TYR A 42 0.01 8.16 12.55
CA TYR A 42 -0.87 7.90 13.69
C TYR A 42 -2.19 7.26 13.25
N ALA A 43 -2.88 7.86 12.27
CA ALA A 43 -4.12 7.31 11.73
C ALA A 43 -3.93 5.89 11.17
N LEU A 44 -2.82 5.65 10.46
CA LEU A 44 -2.48 4.32 9.95
C LEU A 44 -2.30 3.32 11.11
N SER A 45 -1.62 3.70 12.18
CA SER A 45 -1.44 2.82 13.34
C SER A 45 -2.78 2.47 14.01
N GLN A 46 -3.73 3.41 14.07
CA GLN A 46 -5.06 3.16 14.64
C GLN A 46 -5.90 2.23 13.75
N VAL A 47 -5.89 2.44 12.43
CA VAL A 47 -6.61 1.56 11.50
C VAL A 47 -5.96 0.18 11.42
N ALA A 48 -4.65 0.09 11.56
CA ALA A 48 -3.93 -1.18 11.49
C ALA A 48 -4.35 -2.20 12.56
N VAL A 49 -4.86 -1.76 13.71
CA VAL A 49 -5.36 -2.68 14.76
C VAL A 49 -6.62 -3.43 14.33
N THR A 50 -7.36 -2.93 13.34
CA THR A 50 -8.60 -3.57 12.86
C THR A 50 -8.32 -4.80 12.00
N GLY A 51 -7.13 -4.91 11.42
CA GLY A 51 -6.77 -5.96 10.45
C GLY A 51 -7.41 -5.80 9.08
N GLU A 52 -8.16 -4.72 8.85
CA GLU A 52 -8.83 -4.47 7.57
C GLU A 52 -7.87 -3.91 6.52
N THR A 53 -8.14 -4.19 5.24
CA THR A 53 -7.40 -3.56 4.15
C THR A 53 -7.60 -2.05 4.19
N VAL A 54 -6.51 -1.27 4.15
CA VAL A 54 -6.55 0.18 4.18
C VAL A 54 -5.98 0.78 2.91
N ILE A 55 -6.62 1.83 2.40
CA ILE A 55 -6.16 2.61 1.26
C ILE A 55 -5.38 3.82 1.76
N CYS A 56 -4.11 3.88 1.40
CA CYS A 56 -3.23 5.01 1.68
C CYS A 56 -3.05 5.85 0.42
N GLU A 57 -3.40 7.13 0.48
CA GLU A 57 -3.23 8.09 -0.61
C GLU A 57 -2.29 9.21 -0.22
N GLY A 58 -1.35 9.53 -1.09
CA GLY A 58 -0.40 10.62 -0.90
C GLY A 58 0.59 10.74 -2.04
N SER A 59 1.50 11.69 -1.91
CA SER A 59 2.53 11.99 -2.91
C SER A 59 3.74 11.07 -2.79
N TYR A 60 3.56 9.76 -2.80
CA TYR A 60 4.64 8.76 -2.65
C TYR A 60 5.54 8.67 -3.90
N LEU A 61 6.06 9.80 -4.34
CA LEU A 61 6.86 9.94 -5.55
C LEU A 61 8.20 9.22 -5.46
N LYS A 62 8.83 9.24 -4.27
CA LYS A 62 10.18 8.70 -4.05
C LYS A 62 10.12 7.28 -3.48
N THR A 63 11.02 6.43 -3.95
CA THR A 63 11.17 5.07 -3.44
C THR A 63 11.35 5.03 -1.91
N LYS A 64 12.08 6.01 -1.33
CA LYS A 64 12.28 6.10 0.12
C LYS A 64 10.94 6.26 0.87
N GLN A 65 10.03 7.11 0.37
CA GLN A 65 8.72 7.33 0.99
C GLN A 65 7.89 6.04 0.98
N ARG A 66 7.83 5.35 -0.17
CA ARG A 66 7.11 4.07 -0.29
C ARG A 66 7.68 2.98 0.60
N LYS A 67 9.03 2.89 0.71
CA LYS A 67 9.70 1.95 1.62
C LYS A 67 9.40 2.25 3.09
N ASN A 68 9.39 3.50 3.49
CA ASN A 68 9.03 3.89 4.87
C ASN A 68 7.61 3.42 5.20
N LEU A 69 6.65 3.72 4.33
CA LEU A 69 5.26 3.27 4.51
C LEU A 69 5.16 1.75 4.56
N ALA A 70 5.86 1.05 3.67
CA ALA A 70 5.90 -0.42 3.65
C ALA A 70 6.50 -0.99 4.94
N THR A 71 7.50 -0.34 5.53
CA THR A 71 8.10 -0.74 6.82
C THR A 71 7.11 -0.60 7.96
N ILE A 72 6.39 0.53 8.03
CA ILE A 72 5.33 0.76 9.02
C ILE A 72 4.22 -0.27 8.87
N ALA A 73 3.73 -0.49 7.65
CA ALA A 73 2.70 -1.48 7.37
C ALA A 73 3.13 -2.90 7.78
N LYS A 74 4.35 -3.30 7.44
CA LYS A 74 4.91 -4.61 7.81
C LYS A 74 5.03 -4.80 9.32
N ALA A 75 5.45 -3.76 10.05
CA ALA A 75 5.53 -3.79 11.51
C ALA A 75 4.16 -4.05 12.17
N ASN A 76 3.07 -3.68 11.49
CA ASN A 76 1.69 -3.92 11.90
C ASN A 76 1.06 -5.16 11.23
N GLY A 77 1.84 -6.05 10.64
CA GLY A 77 1.36 -7.30 10.04
C GLY A 77 0.74 -7.17 8.64
N TYR A 78 0.82 -6.00 8.02
CA TYR A 78 0.27 -5.77 6.68
C TYR A 78 1.23 -6.12 5.56
N LYS A 79 0.68 -6.53 4.44
CA LYS A 79 1.33 -6.53 3.14
C LYS A 79 0.99 -5.25 2.40
N THR A 80 1.92 -4.74 1.62
CA THR A 80 1.70 -3.53 0.82
C THR A 80 1.60 -3.85 -0.66
N LEU A 81 0.78 -3.09 -1.36
CA LEU A 81 0.71 -3.08 -2.81
C LEU A 81 0.69 -1.63 -3.29
N THR A 82 1.71 -1.23 -4.04
CA THR A 82 1.73 0.08 -4.70
C THR A 82 0.88 0.04 -5.96
N VAL A 83 -0.16 0.85 -6.02
CA VAL A 83 -0.97 1.04 -7.24
C VAL A 83 -0.40 2.24 -7.99
N TRP A 84 0.27 1.96 -9.11
CA TRP A 84 0.87 3.00 -9.94
C TRP A 84 -0.04 3.37 -11.10
N LEU A 85 -0.63 4.57 -11.01
CA LEU A 85 -1.43 5.12 -12.11
C LEU A 85 -0.52 5.67 -13.21
N GLN A 86 -0.64 5.13 -14.40
CA GLN A 86 0.01 5.65 -15.59
C GLN A 86 -0.99 6.36 -16.50
N THR A 87 -0.66 7.60 -16.83
CA THR A 87 -1.35 8.41 -17.83
C THR A 87 -0.28 9.12 -18.64
N ASP A 88 -0.46 9.27 -19.94
CA ASP A 88 0.48 10.04 -20.74
C ASP A 88 0.56 11.50 -20.26
N LEU A 89 1.70 12.11 -20.55
CA LEU A 89 2.05 13.42 -20.01
C LEU A 89 1.04 14.49 -20.41
N GLU A 90 0.65 14.52 -21.68
CA GLU A 90 -0.28 15.51 -22.23
C GLU A 90 -1.65 15.41 -21.55
N THR A 91 -2.22 14.21 -21.46
CA THR A 91 -3.47 13.96 -20.75
C THR A 91 -3.38 14.35 -19.29
N SER A 92 -2.26 14.05 -18.62
CA SER A 92 -2.05 14.38 -17.21
C SER A 92 -2.00 15.91 -17.00
N MET A 93 -1.25 16.63 -17.84
CA MET A 93 -1.17 18.10 -17.80
C MET A 93 -2.53 18.72 -18.07
N LYS A 94 -3.23 18.28 -19.13
CA LYS A 94 -4.58 18.78 -19.45
C LYS A 94 -5.54 18.58 -18.29
N ARG A 95 -5.57 17.38 -17.69
CA ARG A 95 -6.43 17.10 -16.53
C ARG A 95 -6.06 17.97 -15.32
N ALA A 96 -4.78 18.20 -15.08
CA ALA A 96 -4.34 19.05 -13.97
C ALA A 96 -4.75 20.52 -14.17
N ALA A 97 -4.65 21.03 -15.40
CA ALA A 97 -5.00 22.41 -15.73
C ALA A 97 -6.51 22.69 -15.78
N THR A 98 -7.33 21.66 -16.08
CA THR A 98 -8.79 21.81 -16.27
C THR A 98 -9.62 21.25 -15.12
N ARG A 99 -9.04 21.09 -13.93
CA ARG A 99 -9.76 20.57 -12.75
C ARG A 99 -10.89 21.51 -12.34
N ASP A 100 -12.09 20.96 -12.30
CA ASP A 100 -13.24 21.64 -11.73
C ASP A 100 -13.37 21.30 -10.24
N ARG A 101 -13.07 22.25 -9.36
CA ARG A 101 -13.14 22.09 -7.91
C ARG A 101 -14.56 21.90 -7.36
N ARG A 102 -15.59 22.18 -8.16
CA ARG A 102 -16.97 21.87 -7.79
C ARG A 102 -17.22 20.36 -7.81
N ASN A 103 -16.44 19.61 -8.58
CA ASN A 103 -16.47 18.15 -8.55
C ASN A 103 -15.85 17.65 -7.25
N PRO A 104 -16.55 16.82 -6.45
CA PRO A 104 -16.04 16.24 -5.21
C PRO A 104 -14.67 15.55 -5.35
N ASP A 105 -14.38 14.94 -6.50
CA ASP A 105 -13.10 14.29 -6.79
C ASP A 105 -11.93 15.27 -6.90
N ASN A 106 -12.21 16.52 -7.23
CA ASN A 106 -11.21 17.57 -7.43
C ASN A 106 -11.19 18.63 -6.32
N LYS A 107 -12.12 18.56 -5.36
CA LYS A 107 -12.29 19.58 -4.31
C LYS A 107 -10.98 19.86 -3.56
N LEU A 108 -10.24 18.80 -3.25
CA LEU A 108 -8.97 18.87 -2.51
C LEU A 108 -7.73 18.81 -3.44
N ALA A 109 -7.92 19.00 -4.73
CA ALA A 109 -6.81 18.94 -5.67
C ALA A 109 -5.99 20.23 -5.65
N PHE A 110 -4.67 20.11 -5.48
CA PHE A 110 -3.73 21.20 -5.58
C PHE A 110 -3.73 21.79 -7.01
N GLU A 111 -3.70 23.13 -7.12
CA GLU A 111 -3.53 23.79 -8.42
C GLU A 111 -2.09 23.64 -8.90
N ILE A 112 -1.93 22.99 -10.04
CA ILE A 112 -0.62 22.68 -10.60
C ILE A 112 -0.42 23.50 -11.85
N ASN A 113 0.52 24.45 -11.83
CA ASN A 113 1.03 25.08 -13.05
C ASN A 113 2.07 24.18 -13.72
N THR A 114 2.44 24.49 -14.96
CA THR A 114 3.37 23.70 -15.77
C THR A 114 4.74 23.53 -15.10
N ALA A 115 5.25 24.55 -14.42
CA ALA A 115 6.55 24.48 -13.73
C ALA A 115 6.50 23.48 -12.56
N THR A 116 5.48 23.57 -11.72
CA THR A 116 5.23 22.63 -10.62
C THR A 116 5.02 21.21 -11.13
N PHE A 117 4.26 21.05 -12.21
CA PHE A 117 4.06 19.75 -12.84
C PHE A 117 5.37 19.10 -13.29
N ASN A 118 6.23 19.87 -13.98
CA ASN A 118 7.53 19.39 -14.43
C ASN A 118 8.46 19.02 -13.27
N LYS A 119 8.43 19.78 -12.17
CA LYS A 119 9.16 19.46 -10.94
C LYS A 119 8.70 18.13 -10.35
N ILE A 120 7.40 17.94 -10.16
CA ILE A 120 6.82 16.69 -9.63
C ILE A 120 7.19 15.50 -10.53
N LYS A 121 7.10 15.68 -11.87
CA LYS A 121 7.50 14.66 -12.83
C LYS A 121 8.96 14.26 -12.70
N ALA A 122 9.86 15.23 -12.50
CA ALA A 122 11.29 14.98 -12.33
C ALA A 122 11.61 14.22 -11.03
N GLU A 123 10.80 14.40 -10.00
CA GLU A 123 10.95 13.70 -8.71
C GLU A 123 10.36 12.28 -8.70
N LEU A 124 9.53 11.94 -9.69
CA LEU A 124 8.84 10.64 -9.75
C LEU A 124 9.83 9.50 -10.00
N GLN A 125 9.99 8.65 -9.02
CA GLN A 125 10.76 7.41 -9.11
C GLN A 125 9.80 6.23 -9.33
N ARG A 126 9.97 5.53 -10.43
CA ARG A 126 9.17 4.34 -10.75
C ARG A 126 9.32 3.26 -9.68
N PRO A 127 8.25 2.53 -9.33
CA PRO A 127 8.40 1.35 -8.50
C PRO A 127 9.38 0.36 -9.11
N SER A 128 10.25 -0.22 -8.28
CA SER A 128 11.22 -1.22 -8.69
C SER A 128 10.63 -2.63 -8.59
N GLU A 129 11.27 -3.61 -9.22
CA GLU A 129 10.86 -5.02 -9.13
C GLU A 129 10.87 -5.57 -7.69
N LYS A 130 11.60 -4.90 -6.79
CA LYS A 130 11.66 -5.24 -5.35
C LYS A 130 10.46 -4.72 -4.56
N GLU A 131 9.64 -3.86 -5.16
CA GLU A 131 8.43 -3.33 -4.55
C GLU A 131 7.21 -4.07 -5.13
N PRO A 132 6.31 -4.63 -4.31
CA PRO A 132 5.04 -5.15 -4.82
C PRO A 132 4.25 -4.00 -5.44
N PHE A 133 4.03 -4.04 -6.74
CA PHE A 133 3.24 -3.02 -7.42
C PHE A 133 2.35 -3.58 -8.52
N VAL A 134 1.37 -2.80 -8.90
CA VAL A 134 0.51 -3.00 -10.07
C VAL A 134 0.39 -1.70 -10.85
N VAL A 135 0.45 -1.80 -12.16
CA VAL A 135 0.25 -0.66 -13.07
C VAL A 135 -1.19 -0.64 -13.55
N ILE A 136 -1.85 0.49 -13.43
CA ILE A 136 -3.17 0.73 -14.02
C ILE A 136 -3.15 1.96 -14.92
N SER A 137 -3.86 1.89 -16.02
CA SER A 137 -3.99 3.04 -16.93
C SER A 137 -5.03 4.02 -16.40
N GLY A 138 -4.65 5.29 -16.28
CA GLY A 138 -5.59 6.37 -15.94
C GLY A 138 -6.66 6.64 -17.02
N LYS A 139 -6.57 5.99 -18.19
CA LYS A 139 -7.54 6.10 -19.28
C LYS A 139 -8.61 5.00 -19.29
N HIS A 140 -8.37 3.90 -18.58
CA HIS A 140 -9.30 2.78 -18.52
C HIS A 140 -10.48 3.09 -17.60
N ALA A 141 -11.62 2.43 -17.87
CA ALA A 141 -12.78 2.49 -17.01
C ALA A 141 -12.45 1.99 -15.60
N PHE A 142 -13.05 2.60 -14.58
CA PHE A 142 -12.82 2.28 -13.17
C PHE A 142 -12.95 0.78 -12.86
N LYS A 143 -13.99 0.13 -13.40
CA LYS A 143 -14.23 -1.30 -13.22
C LYS A 143 -13.06 -2.18 -13.68
N SER A 144 -12.45 -1.83 -14.82
CA SER A 144 -11.27 -2.51 -15.34
C SER A 144 -10.03 -2.29 -14.45
N GLN A 145 -9.87 -1.06 -13.94
CA GLN A 145 -8.80 -0.75 -12.99
C GLN A 145 -8.95 -1.56 -11.70
N CYS A 146 -10.17 -1.65 -11.13
CA CYS A 146 -10.46 -2.45 -9.94
C CYS A 146 -10.10 -3.93 -10.14
N LEU A 147 -10.55 -4.54 -11.24
CA LEU A 147 -10.25 -5.94 -11.55
C LEU A 147 -8.74 -6.19 -11.60
N THR A 148 -7.98 -5.27 -12.18
CA THR A 148 -6.52 -5.39 -12.27
C THR A 148 -5.87 -5.36 -10.89
N VAL A 149 -6.31 -4.46 -10.01
CA VAL A 149 -5.83 -4.37 -8.62
C VAL A 149 -6.20 -5.63 -7.83
N LEU A 150 -7.45 -6.07 -7.89
CA LEU A 150 -7.93 -7.26 -7.17
C LEU A 150 -7.18 -8.53 -7.58
N ARG A 151 -6.96 -8.74 -8.89
CA ARG A 151 -6.16 -9.88 -9.38
C ARG A 151 -4.74 -9.86 -8.80
N LYS A 152 -4.12 -8.68 -8.69
CA LYS A 152 -2.78 -8.56 -8.11
C LYS A 152 -2.79 -8.86 -6.61
N ILE A 153 -3.78 -8.36 -5.86
CA ILE A 153 -3.97 -8.67 -4.45
C ILE A 153 -4.11 -10.20 -4.26
N THR A 154 -5.01 -10.83 -4.99
CA THR A 154 -5.22 -12.30 -4.94
C THR A 154 -3.92 -13.06 -5.21
N SER A 155 -3.15 -12.65 -6.22
CA SER A 155 -1.85 -13.26 -6.54
C SER A 155 -0.86 -13.19 -5.36
N ILE A 156 -0.78 -12.05 -4.66
CA ILE A 156 0.11 -11.86 -3.50
C ILE A 156 -0.29 -12.81 -2.36
N TYR A 157 -1.58 -12.98 -2.10
CA TYR A 157 -2.07 -13.87 -1.04
C TYR A 157 -1.91 -15.35 -1.41
N SER A 158 -2.18 -15.73 -2.65
CA SER A 158 -2.05 -17.13 -3.12
C SER A 158 -0.60 -17.63 -3.01
N THR A 159 0.37 -16.79 -3.37
CA THR A 159 1.80 -17.12 -3.24
C THR A 159 2.20 -17.40 -1.79
N ASP A 160 1.63 -16.69 -0.82
CA ASP A 160 1.93 -16.91 0.60
C ASP A 160 1.34 -18.21 1.14
N VAL A 161 0.13 -18.56 0.74
CA VAL A 161 -0.49 -19.82 1.13
C VAL A 161 0.36 -20.99 0.65
N LEU A 162 0.79 -20.94 -0.61
CA LEU A 162 1.68 -21.95 -1.18
C LEU A 162 3.02 -22.03 -0.44
N ASN A 163 3.65 -20.88 -0.16
CA ASN A 163 4.92 -20.84 0.58
C ASN A 163 4.79 -21.35 2.01
N LYS A 164 3.69 -21.07 2.71
CA LYS A 164 3.42 -21.62 4.05
C LYS A 164 3.22 -23.14 4.01
N GLN A 165 2.53 -23.69 3.00
CA GLN A 165 2.33 -25.12 2.83
C GLN A 165 3.65 -25.86 2.52
N LEU A 166 4.56 -25.23 1.77
CA LEU A 166 5.88 -25.81 1.44
C LEU A 166 6.86 -25.78 2.63
N HIS A 167 6.62 -24.94 3.64
CA HIS A 167 7.45 -24.79 4.84
C HIS A 167 6.85 -25.45 6.08
N VAL A 168 5.98 -26.45 5.93
CA VAL A 168 5.59 -27.29 7.07
C VAL A 168 6.86 -28.00 7.56
N PRO A 169 7.33 -27.77 8.81
CA PRO A 169 8.48 -28.48 9.33
C PRO A 169 8.18 -29.97 9.31
N LYS A 170 9.03 -30.77 8.65
CA LYS A 170 8.95 -32.23 8.78
C LYS A 170 8.98 -32.55 10.28
N GLN A 171 7.87 -33.04 10.81
CA GLN A 171 7.83 -33.51 12.20
C GLN A 171 8.96 -34.50 12.36
N ARG A 172 9.90 -34.20 13.26
CA ARG A 172 10.88 -35.19 13.67
C ARG A 172 10.12 -36.40 14.21
N PRO A 173 10.43 -37.63 13.77
CA PRO A 173 9.78 -38.80 14.34
C PRO A 173 9.97 -38.75 15.86
N SER A 174 8.87 -38.89 16.58
CA SER A 174 8.87 -38.88 18.03
C SER A 174 9.79 -40.01 18.53
N ASN A 175 10.69 -39.71 19.45
CA ASN A 175 11.65 -40.64 20.06
C ASN A 175 10.99 -41.75 20.89
N SER A 176 9.72 -42.09 20.66
CA SER A 176 9.05 -43.19 21.34
C SER A 176 9.51 -44.59 20.90
N ALA A 177 10.28 -44.68 19.79
CA ALA A 177 10.80 -45.98 19.32
C ALA A 177 12.15 -46.36 19.94
N VAL A 178 12.83 -45.46 20.66
CA VAL A 178 14.15 -45.77 21.28
C VAL A 178 14.00 -46.36 22.69
N ALA A 179 12.90 -46.06 23.41
CA ALA A 179 12.67 -46.56 24.76
C ALA A 179 12.31 -48.08 24.82
N ALA A 180 11.78 -48.63 23.72
CA ALA A 180 11.38 -50.05 23.70
C ALA A 180 12.54 -51.02 23.46
N ARG A 181 13.71 -50.54 23.06
CA ARG A 181 14.87 -51.40 22.78
C ARG A 181 15.78 -51.63 23.98
N THR A 182 15.73 -50.79 25.00
CA THR A 182 16.59 -50.86 26.23
C THR A 182 16.00 -51.73 27.33
N GLN A 183 14.73 -52.13 27.26
CA GLN A 183 14.10 -53.00 28.26
C GLN A 183 14.22 -54.51 27.96
N ARG A 184 14.68 -54.92 26.77
CA ARG A 184 14.84 -56.36 26.41
C ARG A 184 16.22 -56.95 26.69
N GLN A 185 17.16 -56.19 27.28
CA GLN A 185 18.51 -56.68 27.58
C GLN A 185 18.80 -56.88 29.09
N ARG A 186 17.78 -56.89 29.94
CA ARG A 186 17.98 -57.07 31.39
C ARG A 186 17.35 -58.36 31.95
N PHE A 187 17.03 -59.33 31.12
CA PHE A 187 16.59 -60.67 31.65
C PHE A 187 17.30 -61.79 30.90
N VAL A 188 18.59 -61.89 31.09
CA VAL A 188 19.35 -63.17 30.99
C VAL A 188 20.61 -63.04 31.86
N GLN A 189 20.50 -63.41 33.10
CA GLN A 189 21.48 -64.07 33.90
C GLN A 189 20.79 -64.60 35.19
#